data_0909ef5d3c90340d9ac0f130fcae5b05
#
_entry.id   0909ef5d3c90340d9ac0f130fcae5b05
#
_cell.length_a   1.000
_cell.length_b   1.000
_cell.length_c   1.000
_cell.angle_alpha   90.00
_cell.angle_beta   90.00
_cell.angle_gamma   90.00
#
_symmetry.space_group_name_H-M   'P 1'
#
loop_
_entity.id
_entity.type
_entity.pdbx_description
1 polymer ?
#
loop_
_entity_poly.entity_id
_entity_poly.type
_entity_poly.pdbx_seq_one_letter_code
_entity_poly.pdbx_strand_id
1 'polypeptide(L)'
;MSKGSVVLAYSGGLDTSCILLWLKEQGYEVIAYLVFIEDLRSEFVQEFIWPAVQANAVYEDRYLLGTSIARPCIARRQVQIAQREGAQYVSHGATGKGNDQVRFELTCYALYPQVQILAPWRIPEFYNRFRGRTDLMEYAEKHGIPVPVTPKAPWSMDANLMHISYESGVLENPKNHAPPDLYQMTKNPEDSPSEPDLLEIHFTRGVPVKVTHVKEGTCKETPLEIFCYLNEIGGKHGVGRIDIVENRFIGMKSRGIYETPGGTILLHAHLDIETFTMDREVRKIKQSLGIKFSELIYNGFWYSPECEFVRHCIDKSQENVEGRVQLSVFKGQVYILGRESPKSLYNEELVSMDVQGDYDPCDASGFIRINAVRLREHNRLQGAAQKKL
;
A
#
# COMPACT_ATOMS: atom_id res chain seq x y z
N MET A 1 6.06 -30.31 31.20
CA MET A 1 7.03 -29.21 30.96
C MET A 1 6.55 -28.40 29.79
N SER A 2 6.65 -27.09 29.86
CA SER A 2 6.32 -26.22 28.73
C SER A 2 7.24 -26.48 27.54
N LYS A 3 6.71 -26.45 26.32
CA LYS A 3 7.49 -26.54 25.08
C LYS A 3 8.24 -25.25 24.74
N GLY A 4 8.06 -24.20 25.53
CA GLY A 4 8.62 -22.86 25.35
C GLY A 4 7.54 -21.79 25.24
N SER A 5 7.95 -20.52 25.20
CA SER A 5 7.06 -19.38 25.08
C SER A 5 6.92 -18.90 23.65
N VAL A 6 5.71 -18.52 23.23
CA VAL A 6 5.35 -18.08 21.89
C VAL A 6 4.60 -16.77 21.93
N VAL A 7 5.03 -15.79 21.13
CA VAL A 7 4.29 -14.53 20.91
C VAL A 7 3.38 -14.70 19.70
N LEU A 8 2.07 -14.63 19.91
CA LEU A 8 1.06 -14.76 18.86
C LEU A 8 0.57 -13.38 18.40
N ALA A 9 0.67 -13.10 17.09
CA ALA A 9 -0.03 -11.97 16.47
C ALA A 9 -1.54 -12.24 16.50
N TYR A 10 -2.19 -11.73 17.52
CA TYR A 10 -3.59 -11.98 17.82
C TYR A 10 -4.49 -10.84 17.34
N SER A 11 -5.35 -11.11 16.38
CA SER A 11 -6.27 -10.13 15.79
C SER A 11 -7.66 -10.09 16.45
N GLY A 12 -7.96 -11.03 17.36
CA GLY A 12 -9.31 -11.20 17.90
C GLY A 12 -10.27 -11.93 16.97
N GLY A 13 -9.85 -12.28 15.77
CA GLY A 13 -10.65 -13.03 14.80
C GLY A 13 -10.71 -14.53 15.12
N LEU A 14 -11.58 -15.26 14.39
CA LEU A 14 -11.82 -16.69 14.57
C LEU A 14 -10.51 -17.51 14.53
N ASP A 15 -9.71 -17.33 13.48
CA ASP A 15 -8.47 -18.09 13.26
C ASP A 15 -7.49 -17.93 14.43
N THR A 16 -7.16 -16.70 14.79
CA THR A 16 -6.18 -16.42 15.84
C THR A 16 -6.68 -16.83 17.23
N SER A 17 -7.98 -16.77 17.47
CA SER A 17 -8.56 -17.23 18.74
C SER A 17 -8.51 -18.75 18.89
N CYS A 18 -8.79 -19.50 17.82
CA CYS A 18 -8.63 -20.95 17.80
C CYS A 18 -7.15 -21.36 17.90
N ILE A 19 -6.26 -20.66 17.19
CA ILE A 19 -4.81 -20.87 17.25
C ILE A 19 -4.27 -20.66 18.66
N LEU A 20 -4.71 -19.62 19.36
CA LEU A 20 -4.31 -19.33 20.73
C LEU A 20 -4.58 -20.53 21.65
N LEU A 21 -5.80 -21.06 21.60
CA LEU A 21 -6.18 -22.18 22.43
C LEU A 21 -5.44 -23.46 22.01
N TRP A 22 -5.34 -23.72 20.71
CA TRP A 22 -4.63 -24.87 20.18
C TRP A 22 -3.14 -24.89 20.59
N LEU A 23 -2.45 -23.77 20.55
CA LEU A 23 -1.05 -23.64 21.00
C LEU A 23 -0.93 -23.97 22.50
N LYS A 24 -1.89 -23.53 23.34
CA LYS A 24 -1.95 -23.89 24.75
C LYS A 24 -2.16 -25.41 24.94
N GLU A 25 -3.05 -26.01 24.16
CA GLU A 25 -3.28 -27.47 24.17
C GLU A 25 -2.01 -28.25 23.76
N GLN A 26 -1.19 -27.69 22.85
CA GLN A 26 0.10 -28.24 22.47
C GLN A 26 1.19 -28.09 23.55
N GLY A 27 0.93 -27.38 24.64
CA GLY A 27 1.86 -27.18 25.76
C GLY A 27 2.79 -25.99 25.64
N TYR A 28 2.46 -25.03 24.79
CA TYR A 28 3.18 -23.75 24.72
C TYR A 28 2.65 -22.75 25.76
N GLU A 29 3.53 -21.91 26.27
CA GLU A 29 3.16 -20.71 27.01
C GLU A 29 2.90 -19.59 26.00
N VAL A 30 1.61 -19.24 25.80
CA VAL A 30 1.24 -18.27 24.76
C VAL A 30 1.18 -16.87 25.35
N ILE A 31 2.08 -16.02 24.88
CA ILE A 31 2.07 -14.57 25.09
C ILE A 31 1.20 -13.99 23.96
N ALA A 32 -0.09 -13.86 24.26
CA ALA A 32 -1.01 -13.30 23.27
C ALA A 32 -0.93 -11.77 23.28
N TYR A 33 -1.22 -11.16 22.13
CA TYR A 33 -1.32 -9.71 21.96
C TYR A 33 -2.30 -9.03 22.91
N LEU A 34 -3.19 -9.77 23.58
CA LEU A 34 -4.08 -9.25 24.65
C LEU A 34 -3.32 -8.74 25.89
N VAL A 35 -2.07 -9.14 26.09
CA VAL A 35 -1.20 -8.63 27.16
C VAL A 35 -0.51 -7.32 26.74
N PHE A 36 -0.34 -7.12 25.42
CA PHE A 36 0.32 -5.96 24.83
C PHE A 36 -0.57 -5.36 23.72
N ILE A 37 -1.34 -4.33 24.09
CA ILE A 37 -2.08 -3.52 23.10
C ILE A 37 -1.18 -2.34 22.76
N GLU A 38 -0.68 -2.31 21.53
CA GLU A 38 0.25 -1.29 21.04
C GLU A 38 -0.41 -0.44 19.95
N ASP A 39 -0.40 0.88 20.12
CA ASP A 39 -0.86 1.81 19.08
C ASP A 39 0.28 2.12 18.11
N LEU A 40 0.25 1.52 16.93
CA LEU A 40 1.25 1.69 15.89
C LEU A 40 0.84 2.70 14.81
N ARG A 41 -0.27 3.42 14.96
CA ARG A 41 -0.80 4.28 13.89
C ARG A 41 0.18 5.36 13.46
N SER A 42 0.79 6.08 14.39
CA SER A 42 1.78 7.12 14.07
C SER A 42 3.03 6.55 13.41
N GLU A 43 3.54 5.43 13.93
CA GLU A 43 4.68 4.70 13.38
C GLU A 43 4.36 4.17 11.96
N PHE A 44 3.17 3.64 11.76
CA PHE A 44 2.73 3.13 10.47
C PHE A 44 2.66 4.23 9.42
N VAL A 45 2.15 5.42 9.76
CA VAL A 45 2.13 6.55 8.83
C VAL A 45 3.54 7.01 8.48
N GLN A 46 4.38 7.25 9.47
CA GLN A 46 5.68 7.90 9.24
C GLN A 46 6.71 6.97 8.60
N GLU A 47 6.74 5.69 9.01
CA GLU A 47 7.81 4.78 8.60
C GLU A 47 7.41 3.81 7.48
N PHE A 48 6.11 3.70 7.16
CA PHE A 48 5.63 2.79 6.12
C PHE A 48 4.81 3.49 5.04
N ILE A 49 3.84 4.33 5.41
CA ILE A 49 3.00 5.03 4.42
C ILE A 49 3.80 6.13 3.72
N TRP A 50 4.54 6.98 4.46
CA TRP A 50 5.31 8.06 3.83
C TRP A 50 6.37 7.56 2.84
N PRO A 51 7.19 6.54 3.13
CA PRO A 51 8.06 5.95 2.11
C PRO A 51 7.33 5.39 0.89
N ALA A 52 6.13 4.83 1.08
CA ALA A 52 5.30 4.37 -0.04
C ALA A 52 4.77 5.54 -0.89
N VAL A 53 4.41 6.67 -0.26
CA VAL A 53 4.04 7.91 -0.96
C VAL A 53 5.22 8.47 -1.75
N GLN A 54 6.39 8.63 -1.13
CA GLN A 54 7.62 9.09 -1.80
C GLN A 54 7.99 8.21 -3.00
N ALA A 55 7.78 6.90 -2.88
CA ALA A 55 8.04 5.96 -3.97
C ALA A 55 7.00 6.05 -5.11
N ASN A 56 5.83 6.65 -4.88
CA ASN A 56 4.62 6.45 -5.69
C ASN A 56 4.33 4.95 -5.83
N ALA A 57 4.37 4.22 -4.70
CA ALA A 57 4.34 2.77 -4.69
C ALA A 57 2.95 2.24 -5.09
N VAL A 58 2.89 1.59 -6.23
CA VAL A 58 1.69 0.95 -6.77
C VAL A 58 2.08 -0.40 -7.37
N TYR A 59 1.43 -1.46 -6.95
CA TYR A 59 1.62 -2.80 -7.50
C TYR A 59 0.63 -3.05 -8.64
N GLU A 60 1.13 -3.58 -9.75
CA GLU A 60 0.35 -3.84 -10.98
C GLU A 60 -0.53 -2.65 -11.40
N ASP A 61 0.06 -1.44 -11.34
CA ASP A 61 -0.50 -0.15 -11.78
C ASP A 61 -1.74 0.33 -11.01
N ARG A 62 -2.22 -0.40 -10.00
CA ARG A 62 -3.48 -0.09 -9.33
C ARG A 62 -3.49 -0.25 -7.81
N TYR A 63 -2.77 -1.22 -7.25
CA TYR A 63 -2.84 -1.56 -5.84
C TYR A 63 -1.85 -0.75 -4.99
N LEU A 64 -2.36 0.04 -4.04
CA LEU A 64 -1.58 0.93 -3.15
C LEU A 64 -0.96 0.23 -1.93
N LEU A 65 -0.88 -1.10 -1.93
CA LEU A 65 -0.06 -1.91 -1.02
C LEU A 65 -0.42 -1.86 0.48
N GLY A 66 -1.64 -1.43 0.86
CA GLY A 66 -2.00 -1.20 2.26
C GLY A 66 -1.80 -2.40 3.18
N THR A 67 -2.16 -3.63 2.76
CA THR A 67 -1.86 -4.84 3.54
C THR A 67 -0.36 -5.13 3.54
N SER A 68 0.31 -4.94 2.41
CA SER A 68 1.72 -5.29 2.23
C SER A 68 2.65 -4.47 3.12
N ILE A 69 2.34 -3.18 3.34
CA ILE A 69 3.10 -2.30 4.24
C ILE A 69 2.71 -2.44 5.71
N ALA A 70 1.50 -2.93 6.01
CA ALA A 70 1.05 -3.11 7.39
C ALA A 70 1.70 -4.34 8.06
N ARG A 71 1.91 -5.43 7.31
CA ARG A 71 2.47 -6.67 7.88
C ARG A 71 3.88 -6.52 8.43
N PRO A 72 4.84 -5.87 7.75
CA PRO A 72 6.17 -5.63 8.32
C PRO A 72 6.14 -4.70 9.55
N CYS A 73 5.21 -3.74 9.65
CA CYS A 73 5.02 -2.93 10.84
C CYS A 73 4.60 -3.79 12.04
N ILE A 74 3.58 -4.62 11.87
CA ILE A 74 3.06 -5.53 12.91
C ILE A 74 4.12 -6.56 13.32
N ALA A 75 4.75 -7.21 12.34
CA ALA A 75 5.76 -8.24 12.59
C ALA A 75 7.00 -7.69 13.30
N ARG A 76 7.43 -6.46 12.99
CA ARG A 76 8.49 -5.76 13.73
C ARG A 76 8.15 -5.64 15.22
N ARG A 77 6.94 -5.20 15.53
CA ARG A 77 6.51 -5.07 16.94
C ARG A 77 6.41 -6.45 17.61
N GLN A 78 5.92 -7.46 16.90
CA GLN A 78 5.87 -8.82 17.40
C GLN A 78 7.25 -9.36 17.78
N VAL A 79 8.25 -9.13 16.92
CA VAL A 79 9.64 -9.51 17.18
C VAL A 79 10.22 -8.77 18.38
N GLN A 80 9.97 -7.46 18.51
CA GLN A 80 10.42 -6.67 19.66
C GLN A 80 9.84 -7.20 20.96
N ILE A 81 8.56 -7.57 20.97
CA ILE A 81 7.92 -8.21 22.13
C ILE A 81 8.58 -9.56 22.42
N ALA A 82 8.81 -10.41 21.38
CA ALA A 82 9.44 -11.70 21.56
C ALA A 82 10.83 -11.58 22.17
N GLN A 83 11.63 -10.64 21.70
CA GLN A 83 12.96 -10.35 22.27
C GLN A 83 12.88 -9.88 23.72
N ARG A 84 11.96 -8.95 24.05
CA ARG A 84 11.76 -8.41 25.39
C ARG A 84 11.34 -9.49 26.40
N GLU A 85 10.43 -10.38 25.98
CA GLU A 85 9.90 -11.44 26.82
C GLU A 85 10.75 -12.72 26.80
N GLY A 86 11.85 -12.77 26.03
CA GLY A 86 12.70 -13.96 25.87
C GLY A 86 11.98 -15.13 25.22
N ALA A 87 10.97 -14.86 24.38
CA ALA A 87 10.20 -15.90 23.70
C ALA A 87 11.01 -16.53 22.56
N GLN A 88 10.97 -17.86 22.48
CA GLN A 88 11.66 -18.62 21.45
C GLN A 88 10.88 -18.65 20.12
N TYR A 89 9.57 -18.46 20.19
CA TYR A 89 8.67 -18.63 19.06
C TYR A 89 7.84 -17.38 18.82
N VAL A 90 7.54 -17.15 17.53
CA VAL A 90 6.47 -16.24 17.10
C VAL A 90 5.45 -17.02 16.28
N SER A 91 4.19 -16.60 16.35
CA SER A 91 3.09 -17.27 15.63
C SER A 91 2.16 -16.23 14.99
N HIS A 92 1.54 -16.62 13.89
CA HIS A 92 0.55 -15.81 13.17
C HIS A 92 -0.60 -16.65 12.62
N GLY A 93 -1.74 -16.03 12.32
CA GLY A 93 -2.92 -16.67 11.75
C GLY A 93 -3.02 -16.65 10.23
N ALA A 94 -1.96 -16.19 9.53
CA ALA A 94 -1.99 -16.13 8.07
C ALA A 94 -2.09 -17.53 7.44
N THR A 95 -2.97 -17.68 6.45
CA THR A 95 -3.21 -18.94 5.75
C THR A 95 -2.05 -19.32 4.83
N GLY A 96 -1.87 -20.64 4.57
CA GLY A 96 -0.80 -21.15 3.70
C GLY A 96 -0.95 -20.79 2.21
N LYS A 97 -2.05 -20.15 1.80
CA LYS A 97 -2.33 -19.74 0.40
C LYS A 97 -2.17 -18.23 0.16
N GLY A 98 -2.00 -17.42 1.23
CA GLY A 98 -1.88 -15.96 1.13
C GLY A 98 -0.44 -15.47 1.12
N ASN A 99 -0.25 -14.22 0.70
CA ASN A 99 1.05 -13.54 0.75
C ASN A 99 1.45 -13.17 2.20
N ASP A 100 0.49 -13.02 3.10
CA ASP A 100 0.73 -12.49 4.44
C ASP A 100 1.66 -13.36 5.28
N GLN A 101 1.58 -14.69 5.14
CA GLN A 101 2.54 -15.58 5.79
C GLN A 101 3.99 -15.24 5.42
N VAL A 102 4.25 -14.97 4.12
CA VAL A 102 5.58 -14.60 3.63
C VAL A 102 6.03 -13.25 4.22
N ARG A 103 5.14 -12.26 4.25
CA ARG A 103 5.39 -10.93 4.79
C ARG A 103 5.74 -10.95 6.27
N PHE A 104 4.99 -11.70 7.08
CA PHE A 104 5.28 -11.88 8.50
C PHE A 104 6.63 -12.57 8.72
N GLU A 105 6.84 -13.70 8.08
CA GLU A 105 8.00 -14.56 8.35
C GLU A 105 9.31 -13.95 7.86
N LEU A 106 9.34 -13.39 6.66
CA LEU A 106 10.54 -12.71 6.16
C LEU A 106 10.93 -11.53 7.05
N THR A 107 9.95 -10.78 7.58
CA THR A 107 10.22 -9.73 8.57
C THR A 107 10.80 -10.30 9.85
N CYS A 108 10.25 -11.38 10.38
CA CYS A 108 10.76 -12.02 11.60
C CYS A 108 12.19 -12.51 11.40
N TYR A 109 12.50 -13.20 10.32
CA TYR A 109 13.85 -13.69 10.03
C TYR A 109 14.85 -12.57 9.79
N ALA A 110 14.43 -11.46 9.16
CA ALA A 110 15.29 -10.30 8.95
C ALA A 110 15.69 -9.60 10.25
N LEU A 111 14.74 -9.48 11.19
CA LEU A 111 14.93 -8.72 12.44
C LEU A 111 15.35 -9.59 13.63
N TYR A 112 15.08 -10.89 13.60
CA TYR A 112 15.41 -11.83 14.68
C TYR A 112 15.71 -13.22 14.10
N PRO A 113 16.89 -13.46 13.51
CA PRO A 113 17.22 -14.70 12.79
C PRO A 113 17.11 -15.98 13.62
N GLN A 114 17.20 -15.90 14.95
CA GLN A 114 17.12 -17.04 15.85
C GLN A 114 15.67 -17.45 16.21
N VAL A 115 14.69 -16.60 15.91
CA VAL A 115 13.31 -16.91 16.25
C VAL A 115 12.77 -18.09 15.44
N GLN A 116 12.01 -18.94 16.08
CA GLN A 116 11.30 -20.04 15.41
C GLN A 116 9.87 -19.61 15.09
N ILE A 117 9.43 -19.93 13.88
CA ILE A 117 8.09 -19.59 13.41
C ILE A 117 7.14 -20.77 13.63
N LEU A 118 6.03 -20.51 14.31
CA LEU A 118 4.91 -21.43 14.42
C LEU A 118 3.77 -20.90 13.54
N ALA A 119 3.61 -21.47 12.34
CA ALA A 119 2.54 -21.15 11.40
C ALA A 119 1.51 -22.29 11.37
N PRO A 120 0.47 -22.28 12.22
CA PRO A 120 -0.42 -23.43 12.43
C PRO A 120 -1.07 -23.93 11.14
N TRP A 121 -1.47 -23.03 10.23
CA TRP A 121 -2.03 -23.43 8.93
C TRP A 121 -1.08 -24.22 8.00
N ARG A 122 0.19 -24.40 8.38
CA ARG A 122 1.17 -25.27 7.71
C ARG A 122 1.63 -26.46 8.56
N ILE A 123 1.12 -26.56 9.79
CA ILE A 123 1.42 -27.68 10.70
C ILE A 123 0.39 -28.79 10.47
N PRO A 124 0.81 -30.02 10.12
CA PRO A 124 -0.11 -31.13 9.80
C PRO A 124 -1.16 -31.41 10.87
N GLU A 125 -0.79 -31.33 12.14
CA GLU A 125 -1.67 -31.54 13.27
C GLU A 125 -2.79 -30.50 13.35
N PHE A 126 -2.54 -29.29 12.89
CA PHE A 126 -3.53 -28.21 12.84
C PHE A 126 -4.42 -28.33 11.61
N TYR A 127 -3.85 -28.31 10.39
CA TYR A 127 -4.65 -28.27 9.17
C TYR A 127 -5.41 -29.57 8.87
N ASN A 128 -4.99 -30.72 9.40
CA ASN A 128 -5.77 -31.95 9.33
C ASN A 128 -6.97 -31.94 10.30
N ARG A 129 -6.85 -31.26 11.44
CA ARG A 129 -7.95 -31.06 12.40
C ARG A 129 -8.95 -30.00 11.92
N PHE A 130 -8.47 -28.91 11.33
CA PHE A 130 -9.26 -27.76 10.89
C PHE A 130 -9.18 -27.62 9.37
N ARG A 131 -10.13 -28.22 8.65
CA ARG A 131 -10.14 -28.21 7.18
C ARG A 131 -10.67 -26.90 6.58
N GLY A 132 -11.31 -26.06 7.41
CA GLY A 132 -11.87 -24.78 7.01
C GLY A 132 -12.56 -24.06 8.15
N ARG A 133 -13.26 -22.97 7.77
CA ARG A 133 -13.92 -22.07 8.72
C ARG A 133 -14.98 -22.80 9.60
N THR A 134 -15.70 -23.77 9.04
CA THR A 134 -16.73 -24.52 9.77
C THR A 134 -16.13 -25.24 10.97
N ASP A 135 -15.03 -25.97 10.78
CA ASP A 135 -14.37 -26.72 11.86
C ASP A 135 -13.85 -25.78 12.98
N LEU A 136 -13.35 -24.59 12.58
CA LEU A 136 -12.94 -23.56 13.53
C LEU A 136 -14.12 -23.00 14.32
N MET A 137 -15.26 -22.81 13.69
CA MET A 137 -16.48 -22.32 14.36
C MET A 137 -17.00 -23.33 15.37
N GLU A 138 -17.07 -24.61 15.00
CA GLU A 138 -17.47 -25.71 15.92
C GLU A 138 -16.49 -25.81 17.10
N TYR A 139 -15.19 -25.64 16.84
CA TYR A 139 -14.18 -25.65 17.89
C TYR A 139 -14.33 -24.44 18.83
N ALA A 140 -14.56 -23.25 18.27
CA ALA A 140 -14.77 -22.04 19.05
C ALA A 140 -16.03 -22.16 19.94
N GLU A 141 -17.14 -22.65 19.39
CA GLU A 141 -18.38 -22.89 20.13
C GLU A 141 -18.17 -23.89 21.26
N LYS A 142 -17.57 -25.07 20.97
CA LYS A 142 -17.26 -26.11 21.95
C LYS A 142 -16.45 -25.61 23.14
N HIS A 143 -15.53 -24.65 22.90
CA HIS A 143 -14.63 -24.14 23.93
C HIS A 143 -15.07 -22.77 24.48
N GLY A 144 -16.26 -22.28 24.11
CA GLY A 144 -16.80 -21.01 24.59
C GLY A 144 -15.94 -19.79 24.19
N ILE A 145 -15.27 -19.86 23.03
CA ILE A 145 -14.46 -18.74 22.51
C ILE A 145 -15.44 -17.70 21.94
N PRO A 146 -15.47 -16.47 22.49
CA PRO A 146 -16.32 -15.43 21.95
C PRO A 146 -15.73 -14.95 20.62
N VAL A 147 -16.34 -15.31 19.51
CA VAL A 147 -15.93 -14.84 18.19
C VAL A 147 -17.03 -13.93 17.65
N PRO A 148 -16.72 -12.70 17.22
CA PRO A 148 -17.66 -11.82 16.56
C PRO A 148 -17.91 -12.28 15.13
N VAL A 149 -18.51 -13.48 14.98
CA VAL A 149 -18.86 -14.01 13.65
C VAL A 149 -20.29 -13.62 13.34
N THR A 150 -20.46 -12.74 12.38
CA THR A 150 -21.77 -12.51 11.80
C THR A 150 -21.89 -13.35 10.51
N PRO A 151 -22.97 -14.14 10.36
CA PRO A 151 -23.26 -14.86 9.11
C PRO A 151 -23.53 -13.95 7.90
N LYS A 152 -23.51 -12.62 8.11
CA LYS A 152 -23.99 -11.63 7.14
C LYS A 152 -22.97 -11.19 6.08
N ALA A 153 -21.68 -11.49 6.27
CA ALA A 153 -20.65 -11.10 5.29
C ALA A 153 -20.00 -12.37 4.68
N PRO A 154 -20.38 -12.80 3.46
CA PRO A 154 -19.83 -13.98 2.82
C PRO A 154 -18.44 -13.76 2.20
N TRP A 155 -17.66 -12.81 2.69
CA TRP A 155 -16.29 -12.46 2.29
C TRP A 155 -15.41 -12.22 3.51
N SER A 156 -14.10 -12.25 3.30
CA SER A 156 -13.10 -11.83 4.30
C SER A 156 -12.78 -10.36 4.14
N MET A 157 -12.54 -9.69 5.25
CA MET A 157 -12.19 -8.27 5.30
C MET A 157 -10.96 -8.09 6.19
N ASP A 158 -10.00 -7.26 5.73
CA ASP A 158 -8.85 -6.82 6.51
C ASP A 158 -8.73 -5.30 6.43
N ALA A 159 -8.78 -4.63 7.58
CA ALA A 159 -8.79 -3.19 7.68
C ALA A 159 -7.54 -2.69 8.43
N ASN A 160 -6.94 -1.63 7.90
CA ASN A 160 -5.91 -0.85 8.57
C ASN A 160 -6.05 0.63 8.23
N LEU A 161 -5.15 1.46 8.74
CA LEU A 161 -5.22 2.91 8.51
C LEU A 161 -5.10 3.30 7.04
N MET A 162 -4.35 2.53 6.23
CA MET A 162 -4.14 2.81 4.81
C MET A 162 -5.36 2.45 3.97
N HIS A 163 -6.02 1.31 4.27
CA HIS A 163 -7.07 0.76 3.42
C HIS A 163 -7.97 -0.29 4.10
N ILE A 164 -9.03 -0.69 3.40
CA ILE A 164 -9.71 -1.96 3.63
C ILE A 164 -9.55 -2.84 2.39
N SER A 165 -9.24 -4.12 2.60
CA SER A 165 -9.26 -5.15 1.58
C SER A 165 -10.40 -6.12 1.77
N TYR A 166 -11.00 -6.58 0.68
CA TYR A 166 -12.08 -7.55 0.62
C TYR A 166 -11.70 -8.69 -0.31
N GLU A 167 -11.81 -9.92 0.16
CA GLU A 167 -11.50 -11.11 -0.63
C GLU A 167 -12.34 -12.32 -0.20
N SER A 168 -12.23 -13.42 -0.91
CA SER A 168 -12.86 -14.71 -0.59
C SER A 168 -14.38 -14.77 -0.76
N GLY A 169 -14.96 -15.96 -0.59
CA GLY A 169 -16.39 -16.21 -0.67
C GLY A 169 -16.97 -15.85 -2.02
N VAL A 170 -18.03 -15.04 -2.05
CA VAL A 170 -18.70 -14.62 -3.30
C VAL A 170 -17.80 -13.83 -4.23
N LEU A 171 -16.72 -13.23 -3.71
CA LEU A 171 -15.77 -12.42 -4.48
C LEU A 171 -14.76 -13.28 -5.25
N GLU A 172 -14.60 -14.56 -4.92
CA GLU A 172 -13.67 -15.47 -5.62
C GLU A 172 -14.02 -15.64 -7.09
N ASN A 173 -15.30 -15.55 -7.44
CA ASN A 173 -15.72 -15.57 -8.84
C ASN A 173 -15.62 -14.16 -9.44
N PRO A 174 -14.67 -13.89 -10.36
CA PRO A 174 -14.49 -12.55 -10.92
C PRO A 174 -15.63 -12.06 -11.80
N LYS A 175 -16.61 -12.92 -12.14
CA LYS A 175 -17.83 -12.53 -12.85
C LYS A 175 -18.85 -11.86 -11.94
N ASN A 176 -18.76 -12.09 -10.63
CA ASN A 176 -19.71 -11.51 -9.68
C ASN A 176 -19.37 -10.03 -9.46
N HIS A 177 -20.37 -9.18 -9.54
CA HIS A 177 -20.21 -7.79 -9.13
C HIS A 177 -19.93 -7.71 -7.62
N ALA A 178 -19.16 -6.70 -7.22
CA ALA A 178 -19.01 -6.38 -5.80
C ALA A 178 -20.39 -6.05 -5.21
N PRO A 179 -20.77 -6.64 -4.06
CA PRO A 179 -22.03 -6.30 -3.40
C PRO A 179 -22.10 -4.80 -3.09
N PRO A 180 -23.26 -4.15 -3.23
CA PRO A 180 -23.38 -2.70 -2.99
C PRO A 180 -23.03 -2.26 -1.56
N ASP A 181 -23.23 -3.16 -0.59
CA ASP A 181 -22.99 -2.98 0.84
C ASP A 181 -21.55 -3.42 1.27
N LEU A 182 -20.69 -3.75 0.32
CA LEU A 182 -19.31 -4.18 0.59
C LEU A 182 -18.50 -3.07 1.25
N TYR A 183 -18.57 -1.87 0.72
CA TYR A 183 -17.68 -0.76 1.03
C TYR A 183 -18.00 -0.10 2.36
N GLN A 184 -16.98 0.08 3.22
CA GLN A 184 -17.12 0.63 4.57
C GLN A 184 -16.41 1.97 4.79
N MET A 185 -15.32 2.24 4.06
CA MET A 185 -14.59 3.52 4.16
C MET A 185 -15.16 4.59 3.24
N THR A 186 -15.79 4.21 2.14
CA THR A 186 -16.16 5.13 1.07
C THR A 186 -17.66 5.08 0.79
N LYS A 187 -18.26 6.24 0.54
CA LYS A 187 -19.62 6.36 0.02
C LYS A 187 -19.64 6.02 -1.48
N ASN A 188 -20.80 5.63 -2.00
CA ASN A 188 -20.94 5.58 -3.45
C ASN A 188 -20.74 6.98 -4.04
N PRO A 189 -20.02 7.10 -5.17
CA PRO A 189 -19.83 8.40 -5.81
C PRO A 189 -21.15 9.12 -6.15
N GLU A 190 -22.22 8.37 -6.45
CA GLU A 190 -23.55 8.91 -6.70
C GLU A 190 -24.17 9.55 -5.46
N ASP A 191 -23.93 8.95 -4.27
CA ASP A 191 -24.43 9.39 -2.97
C ASP A 191 -23.52 10.43 -2.30
N SER A 192 -22.40 10.78 -2.96
CA SER A 192 -21.43 11.76 -2.46
C SER A 192 -21.98 13.19 -2.59
N PRO A 193 -21.46 14.15 -1.79
CA PRO A 193 -21.90 15.54 -1.84
C PRO A 193 -21.86 16.12 -3.25
N SER A 194 -22.77 17.07 -3.52
CA SER A 194 -22.87 17.78 -4.82
C SER A 194 -21.78 18.84 -4.99
N GLU A 195 -21.13 19.25 -3.90
CA GLU A 195 -20.05 20.22 -3.90
C GLU A 195 -18.70 19.51 -3.67
N PRO A 196 -17.63 19.92 -4.37
CA PRO A 196 -16.30 19.40 -4.15
C PRO A 196 -15.70 19.91 -2.84
N ASP A 197 -14.85 19.09 -2.22
CA ASP A 197 -13.92 19.55 -1.19
C ASP A 197 -12.62 20.01 -1.86
N LEU A 198 -12.23 21.25 -1.57
CA LEU A 198 -11.01 21.86 -2.08
C LEU A 198 -9.91 21.79 -1.01
N LEU A 199 -8.84 21.13 -1.34
CA LEU A 199 -7.70 20.91 -0.44
C LEU A 199 -6.44 21.56 -0.98
N GLU A 200 -5.58 21.97 -0.05
CA GLU A 200 -4.20 22.37 -0.30
C GLU A 200 -3.30 21.45 0.53
N ILE A 201 -2.38 20.73 -0.13
CA ILE A 201 -1.43 19.82 0.52
C ILE A 201 -0.02 20.36 0.32
N HIS A 202 0.70 20.60 1.43
CA HIS A 202 2.09 21.01 1.43
C HIS A 202 3.00 19.81 1.58
N PHE A 203 4.05 19.77 0.77
CA PHE A 203 5.07 18.72 0.79
C PHE A 203 6.45 19.32 1.16
N THR A 204 7.21 18.52 1.91
CA THR A 204 8.64 18.75 2.16
C THR A 204 9.37 17.44 2.01
N ARG A 205 10.40 17.38 1.16
CA ARG A 205 11.11 16.12 0.84
C ARG A 205 10.15 15.00 0.41
N GLY A 206 9.11 15.34 -0.34
CA GLY A 206 8.14 14.36 -0.86
C GLY A 206 7.17 13.80 0.17
N VAL A 207 7.21 14.23 1.43
CA VAL A 207 6.21 13.83 2.45
C VAL A 207 5.23 14.97 2.71
N PRO A 208 3.93 14.68 2.89
CA PRO A 208 2.95 15.70 3.23
C PRO A 208 3.16 16.16 4.69
N VAL A 209 3.31 17.48 4.86
CA VAL A 209 3.55 18.11 6.17
C VAL A 209 2.36 18.96 6.66
N LYS A 210 1.44 19.27 5.75
CA LYS A 210 0.25 20.06 6.07
C LYS A 210 -0.85 19.80 5.05
N VAL A 211 -2.08 19.69 5.51
CA VAL A 211 -3.28 19.73 4.67
C VAL A 211 -4.23 20.80 5.17
N THR A 212 -4.77 21.59 4.27
CA THR A 212 -5.75 22.64 4.56
C THR A 212 -6.98 22.49 3.70
N HIS A 213 -8.16 22.51 4.31
CA HIS A 213 -9.42 22.60 3.58
C HIS A 213 -9.70 24.07 3.25
N VAL A 214 -9.71 24.41 1.96
CA VAL A 214 -9.70 25.83 1.51
C VAL A 214 -10.96 26.60 1.96
N LYS A 215 -12.14 25.97 1.88
CA LYS A 215 -13.41 26.61 2.24
C LYS A 215 -13.63 26.68 3.75
N GLU A 216 -13.29 25.64 4.49
CA GLU A 216 -13.59 25.50 5.92
C GLU A 216 -12.46 26.04 6.83
N GLY A 217 -11.26 26.20 6.29
CA GLY A 217 -10.08 26.61 7.04
C GLY A 217 -9.53 25.51 7.97
N THR A 218 -10.08 24.29 7.94
CA THR A 218 -9.56 23.15 8.71
C THR A 218 -8.13 22.86 8.28
N CYS A 219 -7.21 22.76 9.27
CA CYS A 219 -5.80 22.51 9.03
C CYS A 219 -5.32 21.33 9.87
N LYS A 220 -4.53 20.44 9.28
CA LYS A 220 -3.85 19.31 9.92
C LYS A 220 -2.37 19.32 9.58
N GLU A 221 -1.51 19.10 10.58
CA GLU A 221 -0.06 19.23 10.46
C GLU A 221 0.71 18.02 11.02
N THR A 222 0.07 17.15 11.82
CA THR A 222 0.73 15.92 12.24
C THR A 222 0.50 14.78 11.22
N PRO A 223 1.47 13.89 10.99
CA PRO A 223 1.36 12.81 10.04
C PRO A 223 0.07 11.98 10.16
N LEU A 224 -0.28 11.59 11.39
CA LEU A 224 -1.48 10.79 11.63
C LEU A 224 -2.77 11.58 11.33
N GLU A 225 -2.86 12.83 11.78
CA GLU A 225 -4.03 13.68 11.52
C GLU A 225 -4.21 13.96 10.03
N ILE A 226 -3.12 14.24 9.30
CA ILE A 226 -3.13 14.44 7.85
C ILE A 226 -3.73 13.21 7.17
N PHE A 227 -3.22 12.02 7.50
CA PHE A 227 -3.66 10.79 6.83
C PHE A 227 -5.11 10.44 7.18
N CYS A 228 -5.50 10.55 8.44
CA CYS A 228 -6.90 10.33 8.87
C CYS A 228 -7.86 11.30 8.17
N TYR A 229 -7.48 12.59 8.09
CA TYR A 229 -8.31 13.60 7.44
C TYR A 229 -8.47 13.35 5.95
N LEU A 230 -7.40 12.96 5.26
CA LEU A 230 -7.48 12.59 3.84
C LEU A 230 -8.33 11.34 3.60
N ASN A 231 -8.30 10.37 4.52
CA ASN A 231 -9.22 9.23 4.49
C ASN A 231 -10.69 9.67 4.65
N GLU A 232 -10.96 10.60 5.55
CA GLU A 232 -12.30 11.15 5.77
C GLU A 232 -12.84 11.84 4.51
N ILE A 233 -12.06 12.76 3.94
CA ILE A 233 -12.44 13.49 2.73
C ILE A 233 -12.58 12.55 1.53
N GLY A 234 -11.60 11.67 1.30
CA GLY A 234 -11.66 10.70 0.21
C GLY A 234 -12.83 9.73 0.36
N GLY A 235 -13.09 9.27 1.57
CA GLY A 235 -14.23 8.41 1.89
C GLY A 235 -15.57 9.09 1.66
N LYS A 236 -15.72 10.34 2.08
CA LYS A 236 -16.88 11.20 1.86
C LYS A 236 -17.26 11.32 0.37
N HIS A 237 -16.26 11.34 -0.50
CA HIS A 237 -16.43 11.48 -1.94
C HIS A 237 -16.29 10.16 -2.73
N GLY A 238 -16.15 9.02 -2.06
CA GLY A 238 -16.06 7.73 -2.74
C GLY A 238 -14.76 7.46 -3.51
N VAL A 239 -13.68 8.15 -3.15
CA VAL A 239 -12.37 8.04 -3.79
C VAL A 239 -11.65 6.76 -3.34
N GLY A 240 -10.93 6.10 -4.26
CA GLY A 240 -9.98 5.05 -3.95
C GLY A 240 -10.53 3.63 -3.96
N ARG A 241 -11.68 3.37 -4.58
CA ARG A 241 -12.19 2.02 -4.82
C ARG A 241 -11.51 1.39 -6.02
N ILE A 242 -11.00 0.17 -5.85
CA ILE A 242 -10.49 -0.64 -6.97
C ILE A 242 -10.96 -2.09 -6.83
N ASP A 243 -11.18 -2.73 -7.96
CA ASP A 243 -11.47 -4.16 -8.11
C ASP A 243 -10.46 -4.69 -9.13
N ILE A 244 -9.59 -5.61 -8.70
CA ILE A 244 -8.48 -6.10 -9.53
C ILE A 244 -8.31 -7.61 -9.39
N VAL A 245 -7.74 -8.20 -10.43
CA VAL A 245 -7.14 -9.52 -10.37
C VAL A 245 -5.63 -9.33 -10.40
N GLU A 246 -4.96 -9.69 -9.32
CA GLU A 246 -3.53 -9.49 -9.11
C GLU A 246 -2.76 -10.81 -9.08
N ASN A 247 -1.46 -10.76 -9.33
CA ASN A 247 -0.58 -11.92 -9.26
C ASN A 247 0.03 -12.02 -7.85
N ARG A 248 -0.35 -13.06 -7.10
CA ARG A 248 0.26 -13.35 -5.79
C ARG A 248 1.70 -13.86 -5.95
N PHE A 249 2.55 -13.54 -4.99
CA PHE A 249 3.96 -13.97 -4.98
C PHE A 249 4.12 -15.48 -5.07
N ILE A 250 3.20 -16.22 -4.49
CA ILE A 250 3.16 -17.70 -4.57
C ILE A 250 2.67 -18.26 -5.92
N GLY A 251 2.50 -17.39 -6.95
CA GLY A 251 2.24 -17.79 -8.34
C GLY A 251 0.78 -17.91 -8.75
N MET A 252 -0.18 -17.59 -7.87
CA MET A 252 -1.62 -17.65 -8.20
C MET A 252 -2.16 -16.26 -8.53
N LYS A 253 -3.17 -16.20 -9.42
CA LYS A 253 -4.00 -15.02 -9.58
C LYS A 253 -5.08 -15.00 -8.49
N SER A 254 -5.35 -13.82 -7.94
CA SER A 254 -6.38 -13.62 -6.93
C SER A 254 -7.11 -12.31 -7.18
N ARG A 255 -8.42 -12.30 -7.00
CA ARG A 255 -9.19 -11.06 -7.00
C ARG A 255 -9.11 -10.42 -5.62
N GLY A 256 -8.82 -9.13 -5.59
CA GLY A 256 -8.91 -8.28 -4.41
C GLY A 256 -9.73 -7.03 -4.72
N ILE A 257 -10.55 -6.60 -3.77
CA ILE A 257 -11.26 -5.32 -3.83
C ILE A 257 -10.76 -4.47 -2.68
N TYR A 258 -10.46 -3.21 -2.97
CA TYR A 258 -9.79 -2.33 -2.01
C TYR A 258 -10.46 -0.95 -1.96
N GLU A 259 -10.41 -0.34 -0.77
CA GLU A 259 -10.73 1.06 -0.54
C GLU A 259 -9.50 1.76 0.04
N THR A 260 -8.92 2.72 -0.68
CA THR A 260 -7.69 3.41 -0.27
C THR A 260 -7.84 4.93 -0.46
N PRO A 261 -8.76 5.59 0.26
CA PRO A 261 -9.13 6.98 -0.04
C PRO A 261 -8.00 7.97 0.14
N GLY A 262 -7.40 8.07 1.30
CA GLY A 262 -6.31 9.01 1.58
C GLY A 262 -5.05 8.74 0.76
N GLY A 263 -4.70 7.45 0.60
CA GLY A 263 -3.56 7.05 -0.23
C GLY A 263 -3.74 7.44 -1.69
N THR A 264 -4.96 7.37 -2.24
CA THR A 264 -5.26 7.80 -3.61
C THR A 264 -5.11 9.31 -3.78
N ILE A 265 -5.62 10.10 -2.82
CA ILE A 265 -5.42 11.57 -2.85
C ILE A 265 -3.94 11.91 -2.84
N LEU A 266 -3.16 11.28 -1.95
CA LEU A 266 -1.72 11.53 -1.84
C LEU A 266 -0.95 11.09 -3.08
N LEU A 267 -1.32 9.98 -3.72
CA LEU A 267 -0.70 9.54 -4.97
C LEU A 267 -0.82 10.62 -6.06
N HIS A 268 -2.03 11.16 -6.25
CA HIS A 268 -2.26 12.22 -7.24
C HIS A 268 -1.47 13.50 -6.92
N ALA A 269 -1.52 13.95 -5.67
CA ALA A 269 -0.84 15.17 -5.24
C ALA A 269 0.69 15.03 -5.32
N HIS A 270 1.25 13.89 -4.87
CA HIS A 270 2.69 13.66 -4.89
C HIS A 270 3.23 13.50 -6.31
N LEU A 271 2.55 12.78 -7.20
CA LEU A 271 2.93 12.68 -8.61
C LEU A 271 3.02 14.05 -9.28
N ASP A 272 2.12 14.96 -8.94
CA ASP A 272 2.08 16.30 -9.50
C ASP A 272 3.27 17.15 -9.03
N ILE A 273 3.49 17.26 -7.71
CA ILE A 273 4.61 18.05 -7.18
C ILE A 273 5.98 17.46 -7.54
N GLU A 274 6.09 16.13 -7.58
CA GLU A 274 7.30 15.44 -8.02
C GLU A 274 7.64 15.80 -9.46
N THR A 275 6.65 15.79 -10.36
CA THR A 275 6.85 16.15 -11.77
C THR A 275 7.28 17.61 -11.93
N PHE A 276 6.80 18.49 -11.06
CA PHE A 276 7.06 19.92 -11.11
C PHE A 276 8.46 20.31 -10.61
N THR A 277 9.04 19.48 -9.72
CA THR A 277 10.29 19.83 -9.01
C THR A 277 11.48 18.92 -9.33
N MET A 278 11.23 17.74 -9.90
CA MET A 278 12.28 16.76 -10.14
C MET A 278 12.80 16.81 -11.57
N ASP A 279 14.14 16.75 -11.73
CA ASP A 279 14.76 16.60 -13.03
C ASP A 279 14.20 15.40 -13.80
N ARG A 280 14.02 15.58 -15.11
CA ARG A 280 13.40 14.58 -16.00
C ARG A 280 14.11 13.23 -15.98
N GLU A 281 15.44 13.21 -16.02
CA GLU A 281 16.21 11.95 -16.09
C GLU A 281 16.28 11.28 -14.70
N VAL A 282 16.39 12.05 -13.63
CA VAL A 282 16.27 11.55 -12.26
C VAL A 282 14.90 10.92 -12.04
N ARG A 283 13.83 11.57 -12.52
CA ARG A 283 12.46 11.04 -12.39
C ARG A 283 12.27 9.71 -13.11
N LYS A 284 12.84 9.51 -14.29
CA LYS A 284 12.79 8.21 -15.00
C LYS A 284 13.46 7.10 -14.19
N ILE A 285 14.62 7.37 -13.59
CA ILE A 285 15.31 6.41 -12.72
C ILE A 285 14.44 6.11 -11.49
N LYS A 286 13.93 7.13 -10.83
CA LYS A 286 13.07 7.00 -9.66
C LYS A 286 11.80 6.20 -9.95
N GLN A 287 11.16 6.38 -11.11
CA GLN A 287 9.99 5.58 -11.51
C GLN A 287 10.34 4.08 -11.59
N SER A 288 11.49 3.73 -12.16
CA SER A 288 11.95 2.35 -12.20
C SER A 288 12.20 1.78 -10.81
N LEU A 289 12.79 2.59 -9.91
CA LEU A 289 12.99 2.23 -8.51
C LEU A 289 11.66 2.08 -7.76
N GLY A 290 10.67 2.92 -8.05
CA GLY A 290 9.33 2.83 -7.45
C GLY A 290 8.60 1.53 -7.82
N ILE A 291 8.72 1.08 -9.07
CA ILE A 291 8.20 -0.23 -9.51
C ILE A 291 8.90 -1.36 -8.75
N LYS A 292 10.23 -1.31 -8.67
CA LYS A 292 11.01 -2.33 -7.91
C LYS A 292 10.65 -2.33 -6.42
N PHE A 293 10.50 -1.16 -5.83
CA PHE A 293 10.08 -1.00 -4.44
C PHE A 293 8.69 -1.63 -4.20
N SER A 294 7.73 -1.36 -5.10
CA SER A 294 6.37 -1.91 -5.02
C SER A 294 6.37 -3.44 -5.07
N GLU A 295 7.18 -4.03 -5.96
CA GLU A 295 7.37 -5.47 -6.05
C GLU A 295 7.97 -6.06 -4.75
N LEU A 296 9.03 -5.44 -4.23
CA LEU A 296 9.69 -5.89 -3.00
C LEU A 296 8.73 -5.85 -1.81
N ILE A 297 7.97 -4.77 -1.66
CA ILE A 297 6.97 -4.64 -0.58
C ILE A 297 5.88 -5.70 -0.74
N TYR A 298 5.32 -5.83 -1.93
CA TYR A 298 4.25 -6.80 -2.19
C TYR A 298 4.67 -8.21 -1.82
N ASN A 299 5.92 -8.57 -2.13
CA ASN A 299 6.51 -9.88 -1.89
C ASN A 299 7.03 -10.08 -0.44
N GLY A 300 6.97 -9.07 0.42
CA GLY A 300 7.35 -9.18 1.84
C GLY A 300 8.80 -8.84 2.17
N PHE A 301 9.55 -8.26 1.25
CA PHE A 301 10.97 -7.93 1.39
C PHE A 301 11.23 -6.53 1.98
N TRP A 302 10.36 -6.00 2.82
CA TRP A 302 10.52 -4.65 3.42
C TRP A 302 11.86 -4.45 4.12
N TYR A 303 12.37 -5.46 4.82
CA TYR A 303 13.62 -5.43 5.58
C TYR A 303 14.78 -6.12 4.85
N SER A 304 14.68 -6.34 3.55
CA SER A 304 15.78 -6.88 2.77
C SER A 304 16.82 -5.81 2.41
N PRO A 305 18.09 -6.18 2.21
CA PRO A 305 19.14 -5.23 1.82
C PRO A 305 18.81 -4.46 0.54
N GLU A 306 18.21 -5.12 -0.45
CA GLU A 306 17.83 -4.48 -1.71
C GLU A 306 16.68 -3.47 -1.52
N CYS A 307 15.73 -3.74 -0.62
CA CYS A 307 14.66 -2.79 -0.32
C CYS A 307 15.20 -1.56 0.43
N GLU A 308 16.13 -1.76 1.34
CA GLU A 308 16.83 -0.67 2.04
C GLU A 308 17.58 0.22 1.04
N PHE A 309 18.36 -0.38 0.14
CA PHE A 309 19.07 0.35 -0.91
C PHE A 309 18.11 1.17 -1.80
N VAL A 310 17.03 0.55 -2.28
CA VAL A 310 16.03 1.21 -3.13
C VAL A 310 15.37 2.37 -2.39
N ARG A 311 15.02 2.21 -1.11
CA ARG A 311 14.44 3.29 -0.27
C ARG A 311 15.39 4.48 -0.14
N HIS A 312 16.69 4.25 0.11
CA HIS A 312 17.68 5.32 0.18
C HIS A 312 17.82 6.08 -1.15
N CYS A 313 17.80 5.37 -2.28
CA CYS A 313 17.83 6.01 -3.58
C CYS A 313 16.57 6.86 -3.83
N ILE A 314 15.40 6.36 -3.44
CA ILE A 314 14.13 7.10 -3.54
C ILE A 314 14.17 8.33 -2.62
N ASP A 315 14.54 8.19 -1.34
CA ASP A 315 14.64 9.33 -0.41
C ASP A 315 15.60 10.41 -0.95
N LYS A 316 16.75 10.02 -1.49
CA LYS A 316 17.68 10.95 -2.13
C LYS A 316 17.04 11.74 -3.26
N SER A 317 16.18 11.11 -4.05
CA SER A 317 15.48 11.79 -5.16
C SER A 317 14.45 12.82 -4.68
N GLN A 318 13.99 12.71 -3.44
CA GLN A 318 12.93 13.56 -2.87
C GLN A 318 13.44 14.89 -2.25
N GLU A 319 14.74 15.11 -2.17
CA GLU A 319 15.32 16.28 -1.49
C GLU A 319 14.79 17.65 -1.96
N ASN A 320 14.38 17.73 -3.23
CA ASN A 320 13.83 18.95 -3.81
C ASN A 320 12.31 18.87 -4.07
N VAL A 321 11.65 17.77 -3.67
CA VAL A 321 10.19 17.63 -3.82
C VAL A 321 9.53 18.39 -2.66
N GLU A 322 9.36 19.68 -2.87
CA GLU A 322 8.85 20.66 -1.91
C GLU A 322 7.86 21.61 -2.58
N GLY A 323 6.82 22.00 -1.88
CA GLY A 323 5.84 22.97 -2.37
C GLY A 323 4.42 22.60 -1.98
N ARG A 324 3.44 23.20 -2.61
CA ARG A 324 2.02 22.96 -2.37
C ARG A 324 1.29 22.55 -3.64
N VAL A 325 0.30 21.68 -3.46
CA VAL A 325 -0.63 21.25 -4.51
C VAL A 325 -2.04 21.58 -4.08
N GLN A 326 -2.78 22.26 -4.94
CA GLN A 326 -4.21 22.51 -4.77
C GLN A 326 -4.99 21.48 -5.57
N LEU A 327 -5.98 20.87 -4.96
CA LEU A 327 -6.78 19.81 -5.57
C LEU A 327 -8.24 19.87 -5.16
N SER A 328 -9.08 19.27 -5.98
CA SER A 328 -10.51 19.08 -5.75
C SER A 328 -10.80 17.58 -5.62
N VAL A 329 -11.45 17.20 -4.54
CA VAL A 329 -11.93 15.84 -4.32
C VAL A 329 -13.44 15.82 -4.56
N PHE A 330 -13.88 15.04 -5.54
CA PHE A 330 -15.27 15.08 -5.96
C PHE A 330 -15.71 13.77 -6.64
N LYS A 331 -16.76 13.15 -6.14
CA LYS A 331 -17.47 12.02 -6.76
C LYS A 331 -16.54 10.94 -7.33
N GLY A 332 -15.69 10.38 -6.49
CA GLY A 332 -14.76 9.30 -6.84
C GLY A 332 -13.45 9.75 -7.50
N GLN A 333 -13.25 11.04 -7.75
CA GLN A 333 -12.11 11.57 -8.48
C GLN A 333 -11.32 12.60 -7.67
N VAL A 334 -10.05 12.73 -8.04
CA VAL A 334 -9.14 13.77 -7.56
C VAL A 334 -8.68 14.58 -8.76
N TYR A 335 -8.94 15.88 -8.74
CA TYR A 335 -8.55 16.83 -9.79
C TYR A 335 -7.48 17.78 -9.26
N ILE A 336 -6.34 17.86 -9.94
CA ILE A 336 -5.30 18.86 -9.64
C ILE A 336 -5.76 20.21 -10.21
N LEU A 337 -5.76 21.24 -9.35
CA LEU A 337 -6.17 22.60 -9.72
C LEU A 337 -4.96 23.53 -9.93
N GLY A 338 -3.90 23.32 -9.16
CA GLY A 338 -2.68 24.16 -9.25
C GLY A 338 -1.57 23.62 -8.38
N ARG A 339 -0.37 24.14 -8.58
CA ARG A 339 0.83 23.81 -7.80
C ARG A 339 1.73 25.03 -7.70
N GLU A 340 2.53 25.05 -6.65
CA GLU A 340 3.55 26.06 -6.42
C GLU A 340 4.74 25.45 -5.69
N SER A 341 5.96 25.81 -6.07
CA SER A 341 7.18 25.35 -5.42
C SER A 341 8.31 26.34 -5.55
N PRO A 342 9.08 26.60 -4.49
CA PRO A 342 10.32 27.36 -4.57
C PRO A 342 11.44 26.57 -5.28
N LYS A 343 11.23 25.27 -5.52
CA LYS A 343 12.16 24.33 -6.19
C LYS A 343 11.69 23.95 -7.59
N SER A 344 10.73 24.67 -8.15
CA SER A 344 10.19 24.41 -9.49
C SER A 344 11.28 24.45 -10.56
N LEU A 345 11.25 23.47 -11.45
CA LEU A 345 12.03 23.48 -12.70
C LEU A 345 11.23 24.03 -13.88
N TYR A 346 10.00 24.45 -13.63
CA TYR A 346 9.16 25.09 -14.64
C TYR A 346 9.57 26.55 -14.78
N ASN A 347 9.94 26.96 -15.99
CA ASN A 347 10.30 28.34 -16.33
C ASN A 347 9.28 28.89 -17.34
N GLU A 348 8.44 29.84 -16.89
CA GLU A 348 7.35 30.38 -17.68
C GLU A 348 7.87 31.08 -18.95
N GLU A 349 9.03 31.76 -18.87
CA GLU A 349 9.62 32.46 -20.03
C GLU A 349 10.08 31.48 -21.10
N LEU A 350 10.67 30.34 -20.73
CA LEU A 350 11.13 29.31 -21.67
C LEU A 350 9.99 28.58 -22.38
N VAL A 351 8.83 28.44 -21.74
CA VAL A 351 7.70 27.68 -22.31
C VAL A 351 6.64 28.58 -22.93
N SER A 352 6.78 29.92 -22.80
CA SER A 352 5.82 30.88 -23.35
C SER A 352 5.77 30.77 -24.87
N MET A 353 4.56 30.78 -25.40
CA MET A 353 4.32 30.90 -26.86
C MET A 353 4.19 32.37 -27.31
N ASP A 354 4.03 33.28 -26.35
CA ASP A 354 3.84 34.71 -26.61
C ASP A 354 5.16 35.46 -26.67
N VAL A 355 6.21 34.91 -26.02
CA VAL A 355 7.55 35.52 -25.96
C VAL A 355 8.58 34.47 -26.36
N GLN A 356 9.53 34.83 -27.22
CA GLN A 356 10.55 33.89 -27.71
C GLN A 356 11.48 33.38 -26.58
N GLY A 357 11.69 34.16 -25.51
CA GLY A 357 12.59 33.83 -24.41
C GLY A 357 14.04 33.56 -24.87
N ASP A 358 14.78 32.85 -24.03
CA ASP A 358 16.18 32.47 -24.29
C ASP A 358 16.36 31.19 -25.14
N TYR A 359 15.28 30.59 -25.62
CA TYR A 359 15.32 29.36 -26.41
C TYR A 359 15.55 29.70 -27.90
N ASP A 360 16.65 29.19 -28.50
CA ASP A 360 16.88 29.31 -29.94
C ASP A 360 16.17 28.15 -30.71
N PRO A 361 15.11 28.45 -31.49
CA PRO A 361 14.41 27.43 -32.26
C PRO A 361 15.29 26.72 -33.30
N CYS A 362 16.41 27.31 -33.71
CA CYS A 362 17.34 26.68 -34.65
C CYS A 362 17.98 25.40 -34.10
N ASP A 363 18.21 25.33 -32.81
CA ASP A 363 18.76 24.17 -32.13
C ASP A 363 17.88 22.91 -32.27
N ALA A 364 16.57 23.12 -32.33
CA ALA A 364 15.61 22.01 -32.55
C ALA A 364 15.84 21.33 -33.90
N SER A 365 16.26 22.03 -34.92
CA SER A 365 16.47 21.49 -36.27
C SER A 365 17.57 20.41 -36.28
N GLY A 366 18.69 20.65 -35.58
CA GLY A 366 19.78 19.69 -35.43
C GLY A 366 19.34 18.43 -34.64
N PHE A 367 18.71 18.67 -33.50
CA PHE A 367 18.18 17.60 -32.65
C PHE A 367 17.17 16.70 -33.38
N ILE A 368 16.23 17.31 -34.14
CA ILE A 368 15.23 16.55 -34.92
C ILE A 368 15.90 15.72 -36.01
N ARG A 369 16.89 16.26 -36.74
CA ARG A 369 17.63 15.54 -37.79
C ARG A 369 18.35 14.31 -37.26
N ILE A 370 19.04 14.43 -36.11
CA ILE A 370 19.73 13.31 -35.46
C ILE A 370 18.72 12.23 -35.05
N ASN A 371 17.63 12.59 -34.40
CA ASN A 371 16.59 11.64 -33.99
C ASN A 371 15.88 11.01 -35.20
N ALA A 372 15.77 11.69 -36.34
CA ALA A 372 15.18 11.19 -37.55
C ALA A 372 16.02 10.09 -38.24
N VAL A 373 17.34 9.97 -37.96
CA VAL A 373 18.22 8.98 -38.59
C VAL A 373 17.66 7.56 -38.44
N ARG A 374 17.37 7.14 -37.19
CA ARG A 374 16.82 5.80 -36.93
C ARG A 374 15.47 5.57 -37.63
N LEU A 375 14.62 6.59 -37.71
CA LEU A 375 13.30 6.50 -38.33
C LEU A 375 13.42 6.33 -39.83
N ARG A 376 14.36 7.04 -40.49
CA ARG A 376 14.65 6.91 -41.90
C ARG A 376 15.20 5.51 -42.26
N GLU A 377 16.12 4.99 -41.45
CA GLU A 377 16.67 3.64 -41.66
C GLU A 377 15.61 2.56 -41.45
N HIS A 378 14.76 2.68 -40.45
CA HIS A 378 13.61 1.79 -40.28
C HIS A 378 12.67 1.83 -41.48
N ASN A 379 12.32 3.01 -41.99
CA ASN A 379 11.46 3.16 -43.17
C ASN A 379 12.12 2.56 -44.45
N ARG A 380 13.42 2.78 -44.64
CA ARG A 380 14.19 2.20 -45.75
C ARG A 380 14.06 0.66 -45.81
N LEU A 381 14.16 0.00 -44.66
CA LEU A 381 14.01 -1.45 -44.54
C LEU A 381 12.58 -1.90 -44.82
N GLN A 382 11.58 -1.21 -44.31
CA GLN A 382 10.16 -1.52 -44.54
C GLN A 382 9.78 -1.39 -46.02
N GLY A 383 10.23 -0.29 -46.66
CA GLY A 383 10.00 -0.08 -48.11
C GLY A 383 10.72 -1.11 -48.99
N ALA A 384 11.85 -1.64 -48.55
CA ALA A 384 12.53 -2.75 -49.29
C ALA A 384 11.79 -4.09 -49.13
N ALA A 385 11.12 -4.32 -47.99
CA ALA A 385 10.30 -5.51 -47.76
C ALA A 385 9.01 -5.47 -48.57
N GLN A 386 8.36 -4.31 -48.72
CA GLN A 386 7.14 -4.14 -49.51
C GLN A 386 7.36 -4.27 -51.01
N LYS A 387 8.59 -3.97 -51.54
CA LYS A 387 8.94 -4.15 -52.95
C LYS A 387 9.29 -5.60 -53.32
N LYS A 388 9.34 -6.50 -52.34
CA LYS A 388 9.61 -7.94 -52.54
C LYS A 388 8.36 -8.82 -52.47
N LEU A 389 7.20 -8.24 -52.20
CA LEU A 389 5.85 -8.82 -52.32
C LEU A 389 5.20 -8.33 -53.62
#